data_eca8519e15e7856257b993de738a457d
#
_entry.id   eca8519e15e7856257b993de738a457d
#
_cell.length_a   1.000
_cell.length_b   1.000
_cell.length_c   1.000
_cell.angle_alpha   90.00
_cell.angle_beta   90.00
_cell.angle_gamma   90.00
#
_symmetry.space_group_name_H-M   'P 1'
#
loop_
_entity.id
_entity.type
_entity.pdbx_description
1 polymer ?
#
loop_
_entity_poly.entity_id
_entity_poly.type
_entity_poly.pdbx_seq_one_letter_code
_entity_poly.pdbx_strand_id
1 'polypeptide(L)'
;MIKDCLSDSVTLYQGDALNILATLPDAVMAAVLTDPPYSSGGVTMGARQTDPAQKYQQSGTKRQYPPMLGDAKDQRSWTMWCTLWLGECWRVARDGAPLMVFTDWRQLPALSDAVQAAGWSWRGIIAWDKRSSRPQIGKFRQQCEYVLFATKGRFVARTRTCLPGLYSYPVIAVHKVHLTSKPVALIEDLLAITAPQASVLDPFMGGGSVGEACIRTGRKYVGMELSQEYYDISRNRLTALLEAEK
;
A
#
# COMPACT_ATOMS: atom_id res chain seq x y z
N MET A 1 12.78 12.36 11.47
CA MET A 1 12.59 12.17 10.01
C MET A 1 13.95 12.06 9.35
N ILE A 2 14.23 10.94 8.68
CA ILE A 2 15.42 10.75 7.84
C ILE A 2 14.94 10.81 6.38
N LYS A 3 15.74 11.38 5.49
CA LYS A 3 15.46 11.42 4.04
C LYS A 3 16.66 10.86 3.30
N ASP A 4 16.47 9.83 2.50
CA ASP A 4 17.47 9.23 1.62
C ASP A 4 17.04 9.35 0.15
N CYS A 5 17.86 9.98 -0.68
CA CYS A 5 17.71 9.98 -2.12
C CYS A 5 18.59 8.87 -2.70
N LEU A 6 18.00 7.70 -3.04
CA LEU A 6 18.74 6.56 -3.57
C LEU A 6 19.12 6.80 -5.05
N SER A 7 18.34 7.60 -5.77
CA SER A 7 18.59 8.03 -7.14
C SER A 7 17.76 9.28 -7.44
N ASP A 8 17.86 9.83 -8.65
CA ASP A 8 17.01 10.94 -9.13
C ASP A 8 15.53 10.55 -9.21
N SER A 9 15.24 9.25 -9.18
CA SER A 9 13.88 8.72 -9.30
C SER A 9 13.34 8.09 -8.02
N VAL A 10 14.15 7.86 -6.99
CA VAL A 10 13.76 7.13 -5.77
C VAL A 10 14.16 7.90 -4.52
N THR A 11 13.17 8.34 -3.76
CA THR A 11 13.35 9.03 -2.48
C THR A 11 12.61 8.26 -1.38
N LEU A 12 13.27 8.00 -0.27
CA LEU A 12 12.72 7.34 0.90
C LEU A 12 12.74 8.27 2.11
N TYR A 13 11.71 8.14 2.94
CA TYR A 13 11.62 8.85 4.22
C TYR A 13 11.39 7.85 5.36
N GLN A 14 12.13 7.99 6.44
CA GLN A 14 11.88 7.29 7.69
C GLN A 14 11.18 8.23 8.66
N GLY A 15 10.00 7.83 9.14
CA GLY A 15 9.19 8.57 10.10
C GLY A 15 7.69 8.40 9.89
N ASP A 16 6.91 9.14 10.67
CA ASP A 16 5.45 9.15 10.58
C ASP A 16 4.98 9.79 9.27
N ALA A 17 4.09 9.08 8.55
CA ALA A 17 3.60 9.50 7.24
C ALA A 17 2.88 10.86 7.26
N LEU A 18 2.06 11.14 8.30
CA LEU A 18 1.36 12.43 8.41
C LEU A 18 2.35 13.58 8.55
N ASN A 19 3.36 13.42 9.39
CA ASN A 19 4.39 14.44 9.59
C ASN A 19 5.21 14.67 8.31
N ILE A 20 5.52 13.61 7.56
CA ILE A 20 6.30 13.70 6.32
C ILE A 20 5.44 14.32 5.22
N LEU A 21 4.21 13.85 5.02
CA LEU A 21 3.28 14.37 4.01
C LEU A 21 3.10 15.88 4.15
N ALA A 22 2.96 16.40 5.38
CA ALA A 22 2.83 17.83 5.66
C ALA A 22 4.03 18.68 5.17
N THR A 23 5.20 18.07 4.96
CA THR A 23 6.38 18.76 4.43
C THR A 23 6.47 18.77 2.89
N LEU A 24 5.68 17.93 2.23
CA LEU A 24 5.69 17.86 0.77
C LEU A 24 4.87 19.01 0.15
N PRO A 25 5.32 19.55 -0.99
CA PRO A 25 4.58 20.60 -1.68
C PRO A 25 3.27 20.07 -2.28
N ASP A 26 2.33 20.98 -2.52
CA ASP A 26 1.04 20.66 -3.15
C ASP A 26 1.24 20.20 -4.61
N ALA A 27 0.36 19.30 -5.07
CA ALA A 27 0.21 18.92 -6.47
C ALA A 27 1.51 18.46 -7.17
N VAL A 28 2.37 17.71 -6.47
CA VAL A 28 3.64 17.18 -7.02
C VAL A 28 3.57 15.71 -7.40
N MET A 29 2.66 14.91 -6.80
CA MET A 29 2.55 13.48 -7.02
C MET A 29 1.57 13.16 -8.16
N ALA A 30 1.98 12.28 -9.07
CA ALA A 30 1.17 11.89 -10.21
C ALA A 30 0.23 10.71 -9.91
N ALA A 31 0.50 9.95 -8.86
CA ALA A 31 -0.33 8.85 -8.36
C ALA A 31 -0.04 8.56 -6.89
N VAL A 32 -0.99 7.92 -6.22
CA VAL A 32 -0.81 7.32 -4.89
C VAL A 32 -1.14 5.84 -5.00
N LEU A 33 -0.21 4.98 -4.58
CA LEU A 33 -0.43 3.53 -4.50
C LEU A 33 0.18 3.04 -3.18
N THR A 34 -0.65 2.46 -2.30
CA THR A 34 -0.19 2.16 -0.95
C THR A 34 -0.98 1.04 -0.26
N ASP A 35 -0.35 0.40 0.73
CA ASP A 35 -0.90 -0.68 1.54
C ASP A 35 -0.83 -0.35 3.04
N PRO A 36 -1.78 0.44 3.56
CA PRO A 36 -1.78 0.86 4.96
C PRO A 36 -2.06 -0.30 5.91
N PRO A 37 -1.68 -0.22 7.21
CA PRO A 37 -2.09 -1.19 8.20
C PRO A 37 -3.61 -1.22 8.35
N TYR A 38 -4.23 -2.42 8.25
CA TYR A 38 -5.69 -2.56 8.20
C TYR A 38 -6.35 -2.51 9.57
N SER A 39 -5.64 -2.82 10.66
CA SER A 39 -6.20 -3.00 12.01
C SER A 39 -7.39 -3.98 12.07
N SER A 40 -7.47 -4.93 11.15
CA SER A 40 -8.60 -5.87 10.96
C SER A 40 -8.26 -7.32 11.31
N GLY A 41 -7.01 -7.62 11.63
CA GLY A 41 -6.54 -8.97 11.95
C GLY A 41 -7.21 -9.53 13.21
N GLY A 42 -7.55 -10.83 13.18
CA GLY A 42 -8.20 -11.55 14.28
C GLY A 42 -9.72 -11.70 14.14
N VAL A 43 -10.23 -12.83 14.68
CA VAL A 43 -11.66 -13.22 14.58
C VAL A 43 -12.52 -12.51 15.63
N THR A 44 -11.95 -12.12 16.76
CA THR A 44 -12.62 -11.45 17.88
C THR A 44 -12.01 -10.08 18.17
N MET A 45 -12.74 -9.23 18.91
CA MET A 45 -12.24 -7.93 19.35
C MET A 45 -10.92 -8.04 20.14
N GLY A 46 -10.81 -9.02 21.04
CA GLY A 46 -9.56 -9.27 21.78
C GLY A 46 -8.41 -9.72 20.87
N ALA A 47 -8.69 -10.56 19.86
CA ALA A 47 -7.69 -10.98 18.89
C ALA A 47 -7.22 -9.81 17.98
N ARG A 48 -8.05 -8.78 17.77
CA ARG A 48 -7.67 -7.58 17.01
C ARG A 48 -6.69 -6.69 17.77
N GLN A 49 -6.75 -6.70 19.10
CA GLN A 49 -5.83 -5.95 19.98
C GLN A 49 -4.53 -6.71 20.30
N THR A 50 -4.43 -7.97 19.87
CA THR A 50 -3.21 -8.77 20.04
C THR A 50 -2.11 -8.29 19.10
N ASP A 51 -0.85 -8.48 19.50
CA ASP A 51 0.33 -8.15 18.70
C ASP A 51 0.21 -8.66 17.26
N PRO A 52 0.44 -7.82 16.23
CA PRO A 52 0.40 -8.21 14.83
C PRO A 52 1.24 -9.45 14.49
N ALA A 53 2.39 -9.65 15.13
CA ALA A 53 3.21 -10.83 14.97
C ALA A 53 2.44 -12.12 15.34
N GLN A 54 1.59 -12.08 16.37
CA GLN A 54 0.77 -13.22 16.77
C GLN A 54 -0.49 -13.40 15.88
N LYS A 55 -1.01 -12.32 15.29
CA LYS A 55 -2.18 -12.37 14.42
C LYS A 55 -1.91 -13.04 13.07
N TYR A 56 -0.75 -12.77 12.49
CA TYR A 56 -0.44 -13.10 11.09
C TYR A 56 0.57 -14.24 10.93
N GLN A 57 1.27 -14.65 11.99
CA GLN A 57 2.16 -15.80 11.96
C GLN A 57 1.42 -17.10 12.22
N GLN A 58 1.79 -18.15 11.50
CA GLN A 58 1.33 -19.51 11.83
C GLN A 58 2.14 -20.04 13.01
N SER A 59 1.48 -20.72 13.96
CA SER A 59 2.15 -21.49 15.00
C SER A 59 3.16 -22.44 14.37
N GLY A 60 4.46 -22.30 14.71
CA GLY A 60 5.55 -23.13 14.18
C GLY A 60 6.43 -22.48 13.10
N THR A 61 6.19 -21.25 12.73
CA THR A 61 7.07 -20.52 11.77
C THR A 61 8.36 -20.10 12.49
N LYS A 62 9.51 -20.57 12.00
CA LYS A 62 10.85 -20.22 12.58
C LYS A 62 11.27 -18.78 12.31
N ARG A 63 10.66 -18.10 11.32
CA ARG A 63 11.02 -16.73 10.92
C ARG A 63 10.17 -15.73 11.70
N GLN A 64 10.80 -14.91 12.53
CA GLN A 64 10.15 -13.79 13.20
C GLN A 64 10.19 -12.57 12.27
N TYR A 65 9.06 -11.89 12.14
CA TYR A 65 8.94 -10.63 11.42
C TYR A 65 8.77 -9.49 12.44
N PRO A 66 9.26 -8.28 12.14
CA PRO A 66 9.06 -7.13 13.00
C PRO A 66 7.59 -6.82 13.25
N PRO A 67 7.22 -6.21 14.38
CA PRO A 67 5.86 -5.79 14.66
C PRO A 67 5.41 -4.72 13.67
N MET A 68 4.16 -4.85 13.18
CA MET A 68 3.53 -3.82 12.34
C MET A 68 3.00 -2.69 13.22
N LEU A 69 3.69 -1.57 13.24
CA LEU A 69 3.27 -0.39 14.00
C LEU A 69 1.98 0.19 13.41
N GLY A 70 1.02 0.55 14.28
CA GLY A 70 -0.24 1.18 13.87
C GLY A 70 -1.39 0.23 13.55
N ASP A 71 -1.21 -1.11 13.63
CA ASP A 71 -2.25 -2.11 13.30
C ASP A 71 -3.16 -2.49 14.51
N ALA A 72 -3.30 -1.62 15.50
CA ALA A 72 -4.08 -1.87 16.72
C ALA A 72 -5.17 -0.82 16.99
N LYS A 73 -5.59 -0.08 15.96
CA LYS A 73 -6.64 0.95 16.10
C LYS A 73 -8.03 0.32 16.15
N ASP A 74 -8.95 0.91 16.96
CA ASP A 74 -10.38 0.62 16.81
C ASP A 74 -10.92 1.19 15.49
N GLN A 75 -12.15 0.77 15.11
CA GLN A 75 -12.72 1.08 13.81
C GLN A 75 -12.88 2.59 13.55
N ARG A 76 -13.26 3.37 14.56
CA ARG A 76 -13.49 4.82 14.39
C ARG A 76 -12.18 5.58 14.33
N SER A 77 -11.25 5.26 15.23
CA SER A 77 -9.90 5.84 15.22
C SER A 77 -9.16 5.51 13.93
N TRP A 78 -9.34 4.28 13.41
CA TRP A 78 -8.77 3.88 12.13
C TRP A 78 -9.34 4.69 10.97
N THR A 79 -10.66 4.86 10.91
CA THR A 79 -11.33 5.66 9.85
C THR A 79 -10.87 7.12 9.90
N MET A 80 -10.82 7.72 11.10
CA MET A 80 -10.32 9.09 11.26
C MET A 80 -8.87 9.24 10.83
N TRP A 81 -8.01 8.32 11.26
CA TRP A 81 -6.60 8.30 10.86
C TRP A 81 -6.45 8.15 9.33
N CYS A 82 -7.24 7.28 8.71
CA CYS A 82 -7.25 7.15 7.24
C CYS A 82 -7.67 8.47 6.57
N THR A 83 -8.70 9.14 7.06
CA THR A 83 -9.15 10.41 6.50
C THR A 83 -8.05 11.47 6.55
N LEU A 84 -7.26 11.52 7.63
CA LEU A 84 -6.18 12.50 7.79
C LEU A 84 -5.05 12.28 6.76
N TRP A 85 -4.48 11.09 6.68
CA TRP A 85 -3.39 10.86 5.73
C TRP A 85 -3.86 10.85 4.26
N LEU A 86 -5.10 10.41 4.00
CA LEU A 86 -5.71 10.51 2.66
C LEU A 86 -5.94 11.97 2.24
N GLY A 87 -6.29 12.84 3.18
CA GLY A 87 -6.41 14.29 2.94
C GLY A 87 -5.08 14.92 2.56
N GLU A 88 -3.99 14.56 3.26
CA GLU A 88 -2.65 14.99 2.88
C GLU A 88 -2.21 14.41 1.53
N CYS A 89 -2.50 13.13 1.26
CA CYS A 89 -2.27 12.54 -0.06
C CYS A 89 -3.06 13.28 -1.16
N TRP A 90 -4.29 13.70 -0.88
CA TRP A 90 -5.08 14.50 -1.82
C TRP A 90 -4.43 15.86 -2.09
N ARG A 91 -3.93 16.53 -1.06
CA ARG A 91 -3.24 17.83 -1.19
C ARG A 91 -2.01 17.70 -2.08
N VAL A 92 -1.15 16.71 -1.83
CA VAL A 92 0.12 16.54 -2.58
C VAL A 92 -0.08 15.91 -3.96
N ALA A 93 -1.22 15.27 -4.23
CA ALA A 93 -1.54 14.70 -5.53
C ALA A 93 -1.90 15.80 -6.54
N ARG A 94 -1.56 15.58 -7.81
CA ARG A 94 -1.97 16.44 -8.94
C ARG A 94 -3.45 16.21 -9.27
N ASP A 95 -4.08 17.18 -9.88
CA ASP A 95 -5.42 17.00 -10.42
C ASP A 95 -5.46 15.84 -11.43
N GLY A 96 -6.48 15.00 -11.34
CA GLY A 96 -6.62 13.77 -12.13
C GLY A 96 -5.74 12.61 -11.68
N ALA A 97 -4.94 12.76 -10.63
CA ALA A 97 -4.10 11.67 -10.11
C ALA A 97 -4.95 10.50 -9.61
N PRO A 98 -4.61 9.24 -9.96
CA PRO A 98 -5.22 8.06 -9.37
C PRO A 98 -4.73 7.83 -7.94
N LEU A 99 -5.64 7.36 -7.11
CA LEU A 99 -5.40 6.77 -5.79
C LEU A 99 -5.77 5.29 -5.84
N MET A 100 -4.87 4.44 -5.41
CA MET A 100 -5.05 3.00 -5.29
C MET A 100 -4.63 2.57 -3.88
N VAL A 101 -5.57 2.11 -3.07
CA VAL A 101 -5.32 1.71 -1.68
C VAL A 101 -5.73 0.26 -1.48
N PHE A 102 -4.77 -0.57 -1.09
CA PHE A 102 -5.04 -1.95 -0.70
C PHE A 102 -5.87 -2.01 0.57
N THR A 103 -6.77 -2.99 0.65
CA THR A 103 -7.61 -3.23 1.82
C THR A 103 -8.17 -4.65 1.85
N ASP A 104 -8.60 -5.11 3.01
CA ASP A 104 -9.40 -6.33 3.13
C ASP A 104 -10.91 -6.03 3.09
N TRP A 105 -11.72 -7.08 3.01
CA TRP A 105 -13.18 -6.95 2.94
C TRP A 105 -13.80 -6.30 4.19
N ARG A 106 -13.15 -6.39 5.37
CA ARG A 106 -13.66 -5.83 6.62
C ARG A 106 -13.52 -4.32 6.67
N GLN A 107 -12.39 -3.83 6.15
CA GLN A 107 -12.10 -2.39 6.15
C GLN A 107 -12.58 -1.67 4.89
N LEU A 108 -13.00 -2.40 3.86
CA LEU A 108 -13.45 -1.81 2.62
C LEU A 108 -14.56 -0.75 2.79
N PRO A 109 -15.62 -0.97 3.62
CA PRO A 109 -16.64 0.07 3.87
C PRO A 109 -16.03 1.33 4.52
N ALA A 110 -15.26 1.16 5.59
CA ALA A 110 -14.68 2.28 6.33
C ALA A 110 -13.61 3.02 5.53
N LEU A 111 -12.83 2.31 4.70
CA LEU A 111 -11.88 2.95 3.80
C LEU A 111 -12.59 3.75 2.71
N SER A 112 -13.70 3.25 2.15
CA SER A 112 -14.48 3.99 1.14
C SER A 112 -15.03 5.30 1.71
N ASP A 113 -15.50 5.30 2.97
CA ASP A 113 -15.96 6.50 3.66
C ASP A 113 -14.80 7.48 3.89
N ALA A 114 -13.65 6.99 4.38
CA ALA A 114 -12.47 7.82 4.62
C ALA A 114 -11.92 8.46 3.32
N VAL A 115 -11.88 7.72 2.22
CA VAL A 115 -11.44 8.21 0.90
C VAL A 115 -12.33 9.37 0.43
N GLN A 116 -13.65 9.22 0.53
CA GLN A 116 -14.61 10.26 0.14
C GLN A 116 -14.55 11.46 1.09
N ALA A 117 -14.45 11.24 2.40
CA ALA A 117 -14.30 12.28 3.42
C ALA A 117 -13.01 13.10 3.22
N ALA A 118 -11.95 12.49 2.70
CA ALA A 118 -10.69 13.14 2.36
C ALA A 118 -10.71 13.90 1.01
N GLY A 119 -11.84 13.93 0.29
CA GLY A 119 -12.03 14.71 -0.95
C GLY A 119 -11.76 13.93 -2.24
N TRP A 120 -11.42 12.64 -2.18
CA TRP A 120 -11.23 11.81 -3.37
C TRP A 120 -12.56 11.41 -4.01
N SER A 121 -12.60 11.36 -5.35
CA SER A 121 -13.73 10.82 -6.09
C SER A 121 -13.59 9.32 -6.23
N TRP A 122 -14.36 8.54 -5.49
CA TRP A 122 -14.37 7.08 -5.58
C TRP A 122 -14.82 6.62 -6.97
N ARG A 123 -14.07 5.71 -7.60
CA ARG A 123 -14.30 5.25 -8.98
C ARG A 123 -14.66 3.78 -9.06
N GLY A 124 -14.22 2.96 -8.11
CA GLY A 124 -14.49 1.54 -8.12
C GLY A 124 -13.58 0.73 -7.21
N ILE A 125 -13.64 -0.57 -7.38
CA ILE A 125 -12.88 -1.55 -6.61
C ILE A 125 -12.24 -2.51 -7.61
N ILE A 126 -10.97 -2.82 -7.40
CA ILE A 126 -10.25 -3.86 -8.11
C ILE A 126 -10.10 -5.04 -7.15
N ALA A 127 -10.44 -6.24 -7.59
CA ALA A 127 -10.30 -7.44 -6.79
C ALA A 127 -8.95 -8.12 -7.08
N TRP A 128 -8.26 -8.54 -6.02
CA TRP A 128 -7.09 -9.40 -6.12
C TRP A 128 -7.38 -10.76 -5.51
N ASP A 129 -7.47 -11.79 -6.35
CA ASP A 129 -7.56 -13.18 -5.95
C ASP A 129 -6.16 -13.73 -5.62
N LYS A 130 -5.94 -14.04 -4.35
CA LYS A 130 -4.68 -14.61 -3.84
C LYS A 130 -4.53 -16.10 -4.17
N ARG A 131 -5.53 -16.73 -4.81
CA ARG A 131 -5.63 -18.17 -5.12
C ARG A 131 -5.59 -19.08 -3.88
N SER A 132 -5.27 -18.55 -2.73
CA SER A 132 -5.16 -19.31 -1.48
C SER A 132 -5.75 -18.55 -0.30
N SER A 133 -6.42 -19.28 0.57
CA SER A 133 -6.84 -18.82 1.91
C SER A 133 -7.01 -20.02 2.82
N ARG A 134 -7.01 -19.82 4.13
CA ARG A 134 -7.33 -20.89 5.06
C ARG A 134 -8.73 -21.44 4.75
N PRO A 135 -8.88 -22.78 4.54
CA PRO A 135 -10.18 -23.37 4.34
C PRO A 135 -11.05 -23.15 5.59
N GLN A 136 -12.32 -22.83 5.36
CA GLN A 136 -13.33 -22.69 6.41
C GLN A 136 -14.48 -23.66 6.07
N ILE A 137 -14.64 -24.71 6.86
CA ILE A 137 -15.68 -25.71 6.62
C ILE A 137 -17.06 -25.03 6.70
N GLY A 138 -17.91 -25.27 5.70
CA GLY A 138 -19.27 -24.72 5.63
C GLY A 138 -19.34 -23.21 5.37
N LYS A 139 -18.23 -22.55 4.98
CA LYS A 139 -18.17 -21.10 4.69
C LYS A 139 -17.43 -20.82 3.39
N PHE A 140 -17.63 -19.62 2.86
CA PHE A 140 -16.87 -19.15 1.69
C PHE A 140 -15.44 -18.75 2.08
N ARG A 141 -14.49 -19.11 1.24
CA ARG A 141 -13.09 -18.68 1.40
C ARG A 141 -12.96 -17.16 1.23
N GLN A 142 -12.25 -16.53 2.15
CA GLN A 142 -11.88 -15.13 2.06
C GLN A 142 -10.53 -15.01 1.34
N GLN A 143 -10.50 -15.36 0.06
CA GLN A 143 -9.26 -15.42 -0.73
C GLN A 143 -8.94 -14.13 -1.45
N CYS A 144 -9.85 -13.16 -1.46
CA CYS A 144 -9.61 -11.87 -2.11
C CYS A 144 -9.18 -10.81 -1.11
N GLU A 145 -8.28 -9.95 -1.56
CA GLU A 145 -8.10 -8.58 -1.08
C GLU A 145 -8.56 -7.62 -2.17
N TYR A 146 -8.66 -6.35 -1.84
CA TYR A 146 -9.22 -5.34 -2.73
C TYR A 146 -8.28 -4.16 -2.84
N VAL A 147 -8.34 -3.46 -3.98
CA VAL A 147 -7.74 -2.16 -4.16
C VAL A 147 -8.88 -1.17 -4.42
N LEU A 148 -9.05 -0.23 -3.50
CA LEU A 148 -9.98 0.87 -3.70
C LEU A 148 -9.35 1.84 -4.70
N PHE A 149 -10.08 2.13 -5.78
CA PHE A 149 -9.66 3.05 -6.82
C PHE A 149 -10.45 4.36 -6.74
N ALA A 150 -9.74 5.46 -6.67
CA ALA A 150 -10.30 6.80 -6.64
C ALA A 150 -9.42 7.78 -7.44
N THR A 151 -9.88 9.02 -7.63
CA THR A 151 -9.12 10.06 -8.35
C THR A 151 -9.28 11.41 -7.67
N LYS A 152 -8.27 12.27 -7.78
CA LYS A 152 -8.40 13.68 -7.44
C LYS A 152 -9.15 14.41 -8.56
N GLY A 153 -10.44 14.67 -8.34
CA GLY A 153 -11.28 15.29 -9.34
C GLY A 153 -11.47 14.43 -10.61
N ARG A 154 -11.53 15.07 -11.78
CA ARG A 154 -11.76 14.39 -13.07
C ARG A 154 -10.55 13.54 -13.47
N PHE A 155 -10.78 12.24 -13.65
CA PHE A 155 -9.75 11.35 -14.18
C PHE A 155 -9.43 11.67 -15.64
N VAL A 156 -8.14 11.73 -15.96
CA VAL A 156 -7.65 11.86 -17.33
C VAL A 156 -6.95 10.55 -17.70
N ALA A 157 -7.57 9.78 -18.57
CA ALA A 157 -7.01 8.52 -19.03
C ALA A 157 -5.64 8.74 -19.70
N ARG A 158 -4.64 8.00 -19.26
CA ARG A 158 -3.26 8.04 -19.80
C ARG A 158 -2.98 6.94 -20.80
N THR A 159 -3.89 5.98 -20.89
CA THR A 159 -3.85 4.87 -21.84
C THR A 159 -5.22 4.69 -22.48
N ARG A 160 -5.26 4.10 -23.67
CA ARG A 160 -6.50 3.69 -24.35
C ARG A 160 -6.90 2.26 -24.02
N THR A 161 -6.10 1.56 -23.21
CA THR A 161 -6.35 0.17 -22.82
C THR A 161 -7.30 0.13 -21.63
N CYS A 162 -8.29 -0.77 -21.69
CA CYS A 162 -9.10 -1.11 -20.53
C CYS A 162 -8.31 -2.08 -19.65
N LEU A 163 -8.02 -1.66 -18.41
CA LEU A 163 -7.35 -2.52 -17.43
C LEU A 163 -8.36 -3.44 -16.74
N PRO A 164 -7.97 -4.68 -16.38
CA PRO A 164 -8.85 -5.61 -15.67
C PRO A 164 -9.29 -5.06 -14.30
N GLY A 165 -10.53 -5.39 -13.90
CA GLY A 165 -11.02 -5.15 -12.54
C GLY A 165 -10.76 -6.33 -11.58
N LEU A 166 -10.15 -7.42 -12.06
CA LEU A 166 -9.79 -8.61 -11.30
C LEU A 166 -8.40 -9.07 -11.71
N TYR A 167 -7.54 -9.29 -10.73
CA TYR A 167 -6.20 -9.87 -10.89
C TYR A 167 -6.06 -11.14 -10.07
N SER A 168 -5.32 -12.13 -10.56
CA SER A 168 -5.10 -13.41 -9.90
C SER A 168 -3.60 -13.68 -9.76
N TYR A 169 -3.06 -13.33 -8.60
CA TYR A 169 -1.64 -13.52 -8.26
C TYR A 169 -1.51 -14.29 -6.95
N PRO A 170 -0.79 -15.43 -6.91
CA PRO A 170 -0.57 -16.16 -5.67
C PRO A 170 0.33 -15.37 -4.72
N VAL A 171 0.09 -15.53 -3.43
CA VAL A 171 1.00 -15.04 -2.38
C VAL A 171 2.14 -16.04 -2.25
N ILE A 172 3.32 -15.71 -2.81
CA ILE A 172 4.49 -16.59 -2.78
C ILE A 172 5.23 -16.39 -1.46
N ALA A 173 5.18 -17.40 -0.57
CA ALA A 173 5.79 -17.33 0.75
C ALA A 173 7.33 -17.27 0.73
N VAL A 174 7.97 -17.84 -0.31
CA VAL A 174 9.44 -17.98 -0.40
C VAL A 174 10.16 -16.64 -0.62
N HIS A 175 9.49 -15.66 -1.24
CA HIS A 175 10.06 -14.34 -1.51
C HIS A 175 9.56 -13.24 -0.57
N LYS A 176 8.84 -13.60 0.51
CA LYS A 176 8.36 -12.60 1.47
C LYS A 176 9.51 -12.02 2.27
N VAL A 177 9.83 -10.78 1.98
CA VAL A 177 10.71 -9.94 2.79
C VAL A 177 9.93 -9.34 3.97
N HIS A 178 8.64 -9.11 3.79
CA HIS A 178 7.69 -8.61 4.78
C HIS A 178 6.51 -9.58 4.94
N LEU A 179 5.90 -9.65 6.15
CA LEU A 179 4.80 -10.57 6.47
C LEU A 179 3.61 -10.43 5.48
N THR A 180 3.35 -9.21 5.01
CA THR A 180 2.21 -8.85 4.15
C THR A 180 2.63 -8.31 2.77
N SER A 181 3.87 -8.57 2.30
CA SER A 181 4.34 -8.07 1.00
C SER A 181 3.38 -8.44 -0.13
N LYS A 182 2.97 -7.44 -0.92
CA LYS A 182 2.14 -7.64 -2.11
C LYS A 182 3.01 -8.15 -3.27
N PRO A 183 2.47 -8.96 -4.19
CA PRO A 183 3.19 -9.39 -5.39
C PRO A 183 3.60 -8.20 -6.25
N VAL A 184 4.88 -8.10 -6.61
CA VAL A 184 5.40 -7.00 -7.44
C VAL A 184 4.69 -6.95 -8.80
N ALA A 185 4.46 -8.11 -9.44
CA ALA A 185 3.75 -8.18 -10.71
C ALA A 185 2.31 -7.63 -10.66
N LEU A 186 1.58 -7.83 -9.54
CA LEU A 186 0.28 -7.19 -9.35
C LEU A 186 0.41 -5.67 -9.32
N ILE A 187 1.44 -5.15 -8.63
CA ILE A 187 1.66 -3.71 -8.50
C ILE A 187 2.05 -3.11 -9.86
N GLU A 188 2.89 -3.81 -10.63
CA GLU A 188 3.26 -3.41 -12.00
C GLU A 188 2.02 -3.27 -12.90
N ASP A 189 1.09 -4.23 -12.85
CA ASP A 189 -0.18 -4.17 -13.57
C ASP A 189 -1.05 -2.98 -13.12
N LEU A 190 -1.14 -2.72 -11.81
CA LEU A 190 -1.88 -1.56 -11.30
C LEU A 190 -1.25 -0.24 -11.74
N LEU A 191 0.08 -0.16 -11.80
CA LEU A 191 0.80 1.02 -12.25
C LEU A 191 0.59 1.32 -13.75
N ALA A 192 0.12 0.36 -14.55
CA ALA A 192 -0.19 0.58 -15.97
C ALA A 192 -1.23 1.69 -16.22
N ILE A 193 -2.04 2.07 -15.20
CA ILE A 193 -2.95 3.22 -15.27
C ILE A 193 -2.22 4.57 -15.27
N THR A 194 -0.96 4.61 -14.86
CA THR A 194 -0.12 5.82 -14.78
C THR A 194 0.73 6.00 -16.04
N ALA A 195 1.09 7.23 -16.35
CA ALA A 195 2.05 7.51 -17.41
C ALA A 195 3.46 6.99 -17.06
N PRO A 196 4.31 6.70 -18.06
CA PRO A 196 5.75 6.54 -17.82
C PRO A 196 6.32 7.75 -17.08
N GLN A 197 7.34 7.53 -16.22
CA GLN A 197 7.96 8.57 -15.39
C GLN A 197 7.02 9.26 -14.38
N ALA A 198 5.80 8.74 -14.18
CA ALA A 198 4.89 9.27 -13.16
C ALA A 198 5.53 9.17 -11.76
N SER A 199 5.39 10.23 -10.95
CA SER A 199 5.79 10.21 -9.55
C SER A 199 4.73 9.50 -8.71
N VAL A 200 5.07 8.37 -8.10
CA VAL A 200 4.20 7.54 -7.27
C VAL A 200 4.54 7.75 -5.81
N LEU A 201 3.54 8.04 -5.00
CA LEU A 201 3.63 8.19 -3.56
C LEU A 201 3.14 6.93 -2.86
N ASP A 202 3.91 6.44 -1.90
CA ASP A 202 3.57 5.33 -1.01
C ASP A 202 3.84 5.69 0.45
N PRO A 203 2.84 6.18 1.20
CA PRO A 203 2.98 6.56 2.61
C PRO A 203 3.27 5.40 3.57
N PHE A 204 3.12 4.14 3.13
CA PHE A 204 3.27 2.94 3.94
C PHE A 204 4.08 1.87 3.19
N MET A 205 5.35 2.16 2.89
CA MET A 205 6.14 1.36 1.95
C MET A 205 6.48 -0.06 2.45
N GLY A 206 6.44 -0.30 3.76
CA GLY A 206 6.71 -1.62 4.34
C GLY A 206 8.00 -2.25 3.80
N GLY A 207 7.88 -3.40 3.13
CA GLY A 207 9.01 -4.11 2.51
C GLY A 207 9.41 -3.61 1.11
N GLY A 208 8.92 -2.47 0.63
CA GLY A 208 9.36 -1.81 -0.60
C GLY A 208 8.82 -2.40 -1.91
N SER A 209 7.71 -3.17 -1.88
CA SER A 209 7.17 -3.80 -3.10
C SER A 209 6.68 -2.79 -4.14
N VAL A 210 6.08 -1.67 -3.70
CA VAL A 210 5.65 -0.59 -4.61
C VAL A 210 6.87 0.10 -5.22
N GLY A 211 7.91 0.35 -4.41
CA GLY A 211 9.16 0.94 -4.88
C GLY A 211 9.85 0.07 -5.94
N GLU A 212 9.92 -1.25 -5.72
CA GLU A 212 10.45 -2.19 -6.72
C GLU A 212 9.66 -2.15 -8.02
N ALA A 213 8.33 -2.20 -7.96
CA ALA A 213 7.49 -2.11 -9.15
C ALA A 213 7.68 -0.77 -9.89
N CYS A 214 7.84 0.34 -9.16
CA CYS A 214 8.13 1.65 -9.75
C CYS A 214 9.46 1.66 -10.50
N ILE A 215 10.53 1.13 -9.90
CA ILE A 215 11.86 1.03 -10.54
C ILE A 215 11.73 0.21 -11.82
N ARG A 216 11.24 -1.04 -11.74
CA ARG A 216 11.10 -1.96 -12.88
C ARG A 216 10.26 -1.40 -14.02
N THR A 217 9.33 -0.51 -13.73
CA THR A 217 8.41 0.08 -14.71
C THR A 217 8.74 1.52 -15.07
N GLY A 218 9.91 2.03 -14.68
CA GLY A 218 10.41 3.36 -15.03
C GLY A 218 9.59 4.50 -14.43
N ARG A 219 9.00 4.33 -13.23
CA ARG A 219 8.30 5.38 -12.47
C ARG A 219 9.19 5.95 -11.40
N LYS A 220 8.96 7.23 -11.04
CA LYS A 220 9.57 7.84 -9.88
C LYS A 220 8.82 7.39 -8.63
N TYR A 221 9.55 7.22 -7.53
CA TYR A 221 8.99 6.69 -6.29
C TYR A 221 9.33 7.56 -5.08
N VAL A 222 8.33 7.80 -4.25
CA VAL A 222 8.48 8.43 -2.94
C VAL A 222 7.83 7.51 -1.91
N GLY A 223 8.64 6.86 -1.07
CA GLY A 223 8.20 5.92 -0.04
C GLY A 223 8.40 6.46 1.37
N MET A 224 7.49 6.13 2.28
CA MET A 224 7.57 6.48 3.69
C MET A 224 7.40 5.23 4.56
N GLU A 225 8.17 5.11 5.64
CA GLU A 225 8.06 4.01 6.59
C GLU A 225 8.35 4.49 8.02
N LEU A 226 7.49 4.11 8.94
CA LEU A 226 7.62 4.47 10.35
C LEU A 226 8.65 3.60 11.07
N SER A 227 8.64 2.28 10.79
CA SER A 227 9.55 1.31 11.40
C SER A 227 10.94 1.43 10.82
N GLN A 228 11.96 1.65 11.66
CA GLN A 228 13.35 1.68 11.23
C GLN A 228 13.76 0.37 10.55
N GLU A 229 13.33 -0.75 11.09
CA GLU A 229 13.69 -2.08 10.57
C GLU A 229 13.12 -2.32 9.17
N TYR A 230 11.83 -2.00 8.93
CA TYR A 230 11.25 -2.10 7.59
C TYR A 230 11.82 -1.05 6.63
N TYR A 231 12.14 0.13 7.12
CA TYR A 231 12.85 1.14 6.35
C TYR A 231 14.19 0.63 5.82
N ASP A 232 15.01 0.03 6.70
CA ASP A 232 16.33 -0.52 6.32
C ASP A 232 16.18 -1.68 5.33
N ILE A 233 15.19 -2.55 5.53
CA ILE A 233 14.86 -3.64 4.59
C ILE A 233 14.53 -3.08 3.20
N SER A 234 13.64 -2.10 3.13
CA SER A 234 13.21 -1.48 1.86
C SER A 234 14.34 -0.74 1.19
N ARG A 235 15.10 0.04 1.95
CA ARG A 235 16.25 0.78 1.47
C ARG A 235 17.28 -0.16 0.82
N ASN A 236 17.67 -1.23 1.51
CA ASN A 236 18.62 -2.21 1.00
C ASN A 236 18.12 -2.90 -0.28
N ARG A 237 16.84 -3.31 -0.29
CA ARG A 237 16.18 -3.91 -1.46
C ARG A 237 16.21 -2.99 -2.68
N LEU A 238 15.80 -1.74 -2.52
CA LEU A 238 15.70 -0.79 -3.63
C LEU A 238 17.09 -0.32 -4.10
N THR A 239 18.06 -0.19 -3.19
CA THR A 239 19.44 0.11 -3.55
C THR A 239 20.03 -1.01 -4.42
N ALA A 240 19.88 -2.27 -4.02
CA ALA A 240 20.37 -3.42 -4.79
C ALA A 240 19.74 -3.50 -6.20
N LEU A 241 18.46 -3.16 -6.34
CA LEU A 241 17.81 -3.11 -7.64
C LEU A 241 18.36 -2.00 -8.54
N LEU A 242 18.55 -0.79 -7.99
CA LEU A 242 19.13 0.34 -8.74
C LEU A 242 20.59 0.08 -9.17
N GLU A 243 21.34 -0.70 -8.42
CA GLU A 243 22.70 -1.12 -8.78
C GLU A 243 22.71 -2.18 -9.88
N ALA A 244 21.71 -3.06 -9.90
CA ALA A 244 21.60 -4.12 -10.93
C ALA A 244 21.09 -3.59 -12.29
N GLU A 245 20.50 -2.39 -12.35
CA GLU A 245 20.03 -1.75 -13.57
C GLU A 245 21.09 -0.83 -14.23
N LYS A 246 22.26 -0.63 -13.57
CA LYS A 246 23.40 0.12 -14.11
C LYS A 246 24.30 -0.75 -14.96
#